data_891532229a804ebc00f2b96c2bcf03b0
#
_entry.id   891532229a804ebc00f2b96c2bcf03b0
#
_cell.length_a   1.000
_cell.length_b   1.000
_cell.length_c   1.000
_cell.angle_alpha   90.00
_cell.angle_beta   90.00
_cell.angle_gamma   90.00
#
_symmetry.space_group_name_H-M   'P 1'
#
loop_
_entity.id
_entity.type
_entity.pdbx_description
1 polymer ?
#
loop_
_entity_poly.entity_id
_entity_poly.type
_entity_poly.pdbx_seq_one_letter_code
_entity_poly.pdbx_strand_id
1 'polypeptide(L)'
;KYSPLDSLGRCGVAYSNIGTDVMPTEKRESISSVKPSGWHSVKYDVVEGKYLYNRSHLIGYQLTAENANERNLITGTRYFNATLMLPYENMVADYIKETNNHVLYRVTPLFEGNNLVATGIQIEAKSVEDDGEGIEFNVFIYNVQPGITIDYATGDSSLNSEEIKKNT
;
A
#
# COMPACT_ATOMS: atom_id res chain seq x y z
N LYS A 1 -0.69 6.73 13.40
CA LYS A 1 0.62 7.39 13.58
C LYS A 1 1.48 7.14 12.37
N TYR A 2 2.06 8.21 11.81
CA TYR A 2 2.86 8.15 10.59
C TYR A 2 4.24 8.74 10.84
N SER A 3 5.29 8.01 10.42
CA SER A 3 6.66 8.47 10.55
C SER A 3 6.92 9.69 9.66
N PRO A 4 7.78 10.64 10.07
CA PRO A 4 8.24 11.68 9.17
C PRO A 4 8.90 11.08 7.93
N LEU A 5 8.80 11.77 6.79
CA LEU A 5 9.55 11.38 5.59
C LEU A 5 11.05 11.48 5.87
N ASP A 6 11.83 10.57 5.29
CA ASP A 6 13.29 10.61 5.42
C ASP A 6 13.91 11.67 4.48
N SER A 7 15.25 11.78 4.47
CA SER A 7 15.97 12.74 3.65
C SER A 7 15.76 12.56 2.14
N LEU A 8 15.31 11.39 1.69
CA LEU A 8 14.98 11.11 0.29
C LEU A 8 13.48 11.28 -0.01
N GLY A 9 12.69 11.75 0.97
CA GLY A 9 11.25 11.90 0.82
C GLY A 9 10.47 10.60 0.91
N ARG A 10 11.05 9.53 1.46
CA ARG A 10 10.44 8.21 1.56
C ARG A 10 9.65 8.05 2.85
N CYS A 11 8.54 7.31 2.76
CA CYS A 11 7.74 6.96 3.94
C CYS A 11 8.48 5.98 4.86
N GLY A 12 8.25 6.14 6.16
CA GLY A 12 8.62 5.13 7.17
C GLY A 12 7.39 4.35 7.64
N VAL A 13 7.48 3.77 8.82
CA VAL A 13 6.42 2.94 9.41
C VAL A 13 5.15 3.76 9.63
N ALA A 14 4.01 3.18 9.24
CA ALA A 14 2.68 3.66 9.59
C ALA A 14 2.05 2.66 10.58
N TYR A 15 1.43 3.18 11.63
CA TYR A 15 0.89 2.35 12.71
C TYR A 15 -0.40 2.93 13.24
N SER A 16 -1.39 2.07 13.50
CA SER A 16 -2.66 2.49 14.10
C SER A 16 -3.29 1.36 14.93
N ASN A 17 -4.02 1.75 15.95
CA ASN A 17 -4.98 0.88 16.62
C ASN A 17 -6.34 1.17 15.96
N ILE A 18 -6.75 0.32 15.04
CA ILE A 18 -7.91 0.55 14.18
C ILE A 18 -9.17 0.01 14.82
N GLY A 19 -10.17 0.87 14.94
CA GLY A 19 -11.51 0.52 15.37
C GLY A 19 -12.53 1.37 14.60
N THR A 20 -13.80 1.17 14.85
CA THR A 20 -14.87 1.93 14.19
C THR A 20 -14.77 3.43 14.39
N ASP A 21 -14.15 3.86 15.51
CA ASP A 21 -13.94 5.26 15.87
C ASP A 21 -13.00 6.03 14.92
N VAL A 22 -12.10 5.34 14.23
CA VAL A 22 -11.15 5.96 13.28
C VAL A 22 -11.48 5.67 11.82
N MET A 23 -12.46 4.81 11.56
CA MET A 23 -12.90 4.50 10.20
C MET A 23 -13.63 5.68 9.55
N PRO A 24 -13.60 5.77 8.21
CA PRO A 24 -14.20 6.91 7.52
C PRO A 24 -15.72 6.93 7.65
N THR A 25 -16.26 8.14 7.79
CA THR A 25 -17.69 8.45 7.74
C THR A 25 -18.07 9.24 6.49
N GLU A 26 -17.09 9.64 5.70
CA GLU A 26 -17.25 10.43 4.49
C GLU A 26 -16.58 9.73 3.30
N LYS A 27 -16.91 10.19 2.08
CA LYS A 27 -16.28 9.69 0.87
C LYS A 27 -14.82 10.13 0.78
N ARG A 28 -14.01 9.30 0.11
CA ARG A 28 -12.63 9.64 -0.23
C ARG A 28 -12.59 10.92 -1.05
N GLU A 29 -11.56 11.72 -0.78
CA GLU A 29 -11.21 12.89 -1.58
C GLU A 29 -10.05 12.56 -2.52
N SER A 30 -9.79 13.46 -3.48
CA SER A 30 -8.66 13.32 -4.39
C SER A 30 -7.33 13.40 -3.64
N ILE A 31 -6.40 12.50 -3.99
CA ILE A 31 -5.02 12.46 -3.47
C ILE A 31 -3.99 12.81 -4.56
N SER A 32 -4.44 13.33 -5.69
CA SER A 32 -3.60 13.60 -6.86
C SER A 32 -2.53 14.68 -6.63
N SER A 33 -2.67 15.48 -5.58
CA SER A 33 -1.68 16.50 -5.21
C SER A 33 -0.41 15.90 -4.61
N VAL A 34 -0.48 14.68 -4.06
CA VAL A 34 0.66 14.02 -3.46
C VAL A 34 1.46 13.26 -4.53
N LYS A 35 2.78 13.47 -4.54
CA LYS A 35 3.70 12.73 -5.41
C LYS A 35 4.72 12.02 -4.52
N PRO A 36 4.49 10.72 -4.23
CA PRO A 36 5.43 9.95 -3.42
C PRO A 36 6.81 9.83 -4.09
N SER A 37 7.83 9.45 -3.32
CA SER A 37 9.15 9.21 -3.89
C SER A 37 9.09 8.22 -5.06
N GLY A 38 9.85 8.49 -6.12
CA GLY A 38 9.88 7.64 -7.32
C GLY A 38 8.63 7.73 -8.19
N TRP A 39 7.74 8.69 -7.96
CA TRP A 39 6.50 8.82 -8.72
C TRP A 39 6.74 9.17 -10.19
N HIS A 40 6.08 8.41 -11.07
CA HIS A 40 5.98 8.69 -12.50
C HIS A 40 4.55 8.39 -12.95
N SER A 41 4.00 9.25 -13.80
CA SER A 41 2.72 8.97 -14.45
C SER A 41 2.99 8.30 -15.78
N VAL A 42 2.82 6.98 -15.84
CA VAL A 42 3.11 6.16 -17.01
C VAL A 42 2.01 5.15 -17.25
N LYS A 43 1.69 4.92 -18.53
CA LYS A 43 0.62 3.99 -18.96
C LYS A 43 1.19 2.82 -19.75
N TYR A 44 0.59 1.65 -19.53
CA TYR A 44 0.86 0.44 -20.32
C TYR A 44 -0.45 -0.29 -20.58
N ASP A 45 -0.61 -0.82 -21.79
CA ASP A 45 -1.82 -1.54 -22.17
C ASP A 45 -2.04 -2.82 -21.37
N VAL A 46 -0.95 -3.44 -20.90
CA VAL A 46 -1.01 -4.69 -20.13
C VAL A 46 -1.41 -4.48 -18.66
N VAL A 47 -1.48 -3.23 -18.20
CA VAL A 47 -1.86 -2.90 -16.84
C VAL A 47 -3.35 -2.63 -16.77
N GLU A 48 -4.05 -3.23 -15.81
CA GLU A 48 -5.45 -2.93 -15.53
C GLU A 48 -5.62 -1.43 -15.23
N GLY A 49 -6.52 -0.76 -15.94
CA GLY A 49 -6.72 0.68 -15.81
C GLY A 49 -5.62 1.51 -16.48
N LYS A 50 -4.63 0.89 -17.11
CA LYS A 50 -3.52 1.48 -17.88
C LYS A 50 -2.41 2.11 -17.03
N TYR A 51 -2.71 2.84 -15.97
CA TYR A 51 -1.69 3.49 -15.14
C TYR A 51 -0.92 2.46 -14.32
N LEU A 52 0.41 2.43 -14.51
CA LEU A 52 1.29 1.52 -13.75
C LEU A 52 1.24 1.81 -12.26
N TYR A 53 1.39 3.08 -11.89
CA TYR A 53 1.47 3.47 -10.48
C TYR A 53 0.18 4.06 -9.95
N ASN A 54 -0.15 3.65 -8.74
CA ASN A 54 -1.16 4.27 -7.89
C ASN A 54 -0.46 4.96 -6.71
N ARG A 55 -1.06 5.99 -6.19
CA ARG A 55 -0.70 6.53 -4.89
C ARG A 55 -1.27 5.57 -3.85
N SER A 56 -0.41 4.64 -3.39
CA SER A 56 -0.84 3.54 -2.53
C SER A 56 -0.77 3.96 -1.07
N HIS A 57 -1.90 3.89 -0.37
CA HIS A 57 -1.92 4.09 1.07
C HIS A 57 -1.19 2.94 1.76
N LEU A 58 -0.33 3.25 2.74
CA LEU A 58 0.23 2.23 3.64
C LEU A 58 -0.90 1.66 4.51
N ILE A 59 -1.66 2.54 5.16
CA ILE A 59 -2.91 2.16 5.83
C ILE A 59 -4.06 2.72 5.00
N GLY A 60 -4.91 1.83 4.47
CA GLY A 60 -5.98 2.19 3.54
C GLY A 60 -6.98 3.19 4.13
N TYR A 61 -7.59 3.99 3.25
CA TYR A 61 -8.60 4.96 3.64
C TYR A 61 -9.76 4.31 4.40
N GLN A 62 -10.18 3.13 3.99
CA GLN A 62 -11.27 2.41 4.66
C GLN A 62 -10.98 2.07 6.13
N LEU A 63 -9.72 2.11 6.54
CA LEU A 63 -9.31 1.75 7.91
C LEU A 63 -9.16 2.97 8.83
N THR A 64 -8.55 4.07 8.35
CA THR A 64 -8.23 5.22 9.19
C THR A 64 -8.66 6.57 8.64
N ALA A 65 -9.34 6.61 7.51
CA ALA A 65 -9.86 7.83 6.88
C ALA A 65 -8.80 8.86 6.47
N GLU A 66 -7.52 8.46 6.37
CA GLU A 66 -6.45 9.34 5.89
C GLU A 66 -6.47 9.45 4.38
N ASN A 67 -6.61 10.65 3.84
CA ASN A 67 -6.62 10.92 2.40
C ASN A 67 -5.24 11.28 1.86
N ALA A 68 -4.95 12.56 1.76
CA ALA A 68 -3.76 13.10 1.09
C ALA A 68 -2.58 13.31 2.07
N ASN A 69 -2.37 12.37 2.96
CA ASN A 69 -1.24 12.41 3.88
C ASN A 69 0.00 11.82 3.19
N GLU A 70 0.99 12.67 2.89
CA GLU A 70 2.22 12.24 2.22
C GLU A 70 3.01 11.17 3.00
N ARG A 71 2.84 11.10 4.31
CA ARG A 71 3.48 10.12 5.18
C ARG A 71 2.82 8.74 5.12
N ASN A 72 1.70 8.64 4.44
CA ASN A 72 0.91 7.41 4.28
C ASN A 72 0.76 6.97 2.83
N LEU A 73 1.49 7.59 1.90
CA LEU A 73 1.37 7.32 0.47
C LEU A 73 2.71 6.95 -0.13
N ILE A 74 2.76 5.82 -0.84
CA ILE A 74 3.93 5.38 -1.59
C ILE A 74 3.58 5.17 -3.06
N THR A 75 4.60 5.16 -3.90
CA THR A 75 4.46 4.76 -5.30
C THR A 75 4.30 3.25 -5.36
N GLY A 76 3.09 2.79 -5.59
CA GLY A 76 2.75 1.37 -5.68
C GLY A 76 2.21 1.02 -7.05
N THR A 77 2.52 -0.19 -7.53
CA THR A 77 1.93 -0.65 -8.79
C THR A 77 0.43 -0.90 -8.63
N ARG A 78 -0.28 -0.88 -9.73
CA ARG A 78 -1.70 -1.23 -9.74
C ARG A 78 -1.93 -2.62 -9.18
N TYR A 79 -1.11 -3.59 -9.57
CA TYR A 79 -1.21 -4.97 -9.09
C TYR A 79 -0.97 -5.09 -7.59
N PHE A 80 0.07 -4.44 -7.08
CA PHE A 80 0.36 -4.37 -5.66
C PHE A 80 -0.80 -3.79 -4.86
N ASN A 81 -1.30 -2.63 -5.29
CA ASN A 81 -2.32 -1.88 -4.55
C ASN A 81 -3.71 -2.53 -4.62
N ALA A 82 -4.13 -2.95 -5.80
CA ALA A 82 -5.51 -3.41 -6.03
C ALA A 82 -5.68 -4.93 -5.92
N THR A 83 -4.63 -5.71 -6.18
CA THR A 83 -4.73 -7.17 -6.20
C THR A 83 -4.07 -7.82 -4.99
N LEU A 84 -2.85 -7.42 -4.63
CA LEU A 84 -2.10 -8.11 -3.59
C LEU A 84 -2.38 -7.58 -2.19
N MET A 85 -2.52 -6.27 -2.05
CA MET A 85 -2.66 -5.62 -0.74
C MET A 85 -4.11 -5.58 -0.24
N LEU A 86 -5.04 -5.28 -1.13
CA LEU A 86 -6.45 -5.06 -0.78
C LEU A 86 -7.11 -6.20 -0.01
N PRO A 87 -6.87 -7.50 -0.31
CA PRO A 87 -7.48 -8.58 0.46
C PRO A 87 -7.16 -8.54 1.96
N TYR A 88 -5.95 -8.15 2.34
CA TYR A 88 -5.56 -8.01 3.74
C TYR A 88 -6.24 -6.83 4.42
N GLU A 89 -6.34 -5.71 3.72
CA GLU A 89 -7.07 -4.53 4.22
C GLU A 89 -8.55 -4.86 4.43
N ASN A 90 -9.16 -5.56 3.47
CA ASN A 90 -10.56 -5.98 3.55
C ASN A 90 -10.80 -6.95 4.71
N MET A 91 -9.89 -7.88 4.93
CA MET A 91 -9.96 -8.83 6.05
C MET A 91 -10.03 -8.10 7.39
N VAL A 92 -9.18 -7.10 7.57
CA VAL A 92 -9.14 -6.29 8.79
C VAL A 92 -10.43 -5.45 8.93
N ALA A 93 -10.85 -4.79 7.85
CA ALA A 93 -12.06 -3.97 7.86
C ALA A 93 -13.31 -4.79 8.20
N ASP A 94 -13.45 -5.96 7.59
CA ASP A 94 -14.60 -6.85 7.81
C ASP A 94 -14.64 -7.32 9.26
N TYR A 95 -13.51 -7.75 9.80
CA TYR A 95 -13.41 -8.17 11.21
C TYR A 95 -13.86 -7.05 12.15
N ILE A 96 -13.39 -5.84 11.95
CA ILE A 96 -13.74 -4.70 12.82
C ILE A 96 -15.24 -4.40 12.74
N LYS A 97 -15.80 -4.40 11.54
CA LYS A 97 -17.24 -4.14 11.34
C LYS A 97 -18.13 -5.22 11.96
N GLU A 98 -17.69 -6.48 11.90
CA GLU A 98 -18.46 -7.61 12.44
C GLU A 98 -18.41 -7.70 13.96
N THR A 99 -17.27 -7.35 14.55
CA THR A 99 -17.03 -7.56 16.00
C THR A 99 -17.06 -6.28 16.83
N ASN A 100 -16.88 -5.11 16.20
CA ASN A 100 -16.62 -3.84 16.86
C ASN A 100 -15.35 -3.85 17.73
N ASN A 101 -14.47 -4.83 17.50
CA ASN A 101 -13.16 -4.92 18.16
C ASN A 101 -12.13 -4.05 17.43
N HIS A 102 -10.93 -3.97 18.00
CA HIS A 102 -9.81 -3.22 17.45
C HIS A 102 -8.75 -4.15 16.87
N VAL A 103 -8.00 -3.63 15.91
CA VAL A 103 -6.83 -4.32 15.33
C VAL A 103 -5.62 -3.39 15.40
N LEU A 104 -4.55 -3.87 16.01
CA LEU A 104 -3.24 -3.24 15.90
C LEU A 104 -2.71 -3.53 14.50
N TYR A 105 -2.37 -2.49 13.75
CA TYR A 105 -2.03 -2.60 12.33
C TYR A 105 -0.80 -1.77 12.04
N ARG A 106 0.27 -2.42 11.58
CA ARG A 106 1.54 -1.77 11.27
C ARG A 106 1.97 -2.11 9.86
N VAL A 107 2.29 -1.08 9.09
CA VAL A 107 2.77 -1.21 7.72
C VAL A 107 4.16 -0.59 7.61
N THR A 108 5.13 -1.40 7.21
CA THR A 108 6.51 -1.00 7.08
C THR A 108 6.93 -1.11 5.61
N PRO A 109 7.16 0.03 4.91
CA PRO A 109 7.69 -0.03 3.56
C PRO A 109 9.18 -0.39 3.60
N LEU A 110 9.60 -1.23 2.65
CA LEU A 110 10.99 -1.64 2.53
C LEU A 110 11.62 -1.01 1.30
N PHE A 111 12.56 -0.08 1.52
CA PHE A 111 13.35 0.54 0.47
C PHE A 111 14.78 0.02 0.55
N GLU A 112 15.30 -0.58 -0.53
CA GLU A 112 16.67 -1.02 -0.57
C GLU A 112 17.63 0.14 -0.84
N GLY A 113 18.67 0.27 -0.03
CA GLY A 113 19.66 1.34 -0.19
C GLY A 113 18.99 2.72 -0.31
N ASN A 114 19.31 3.45 -1.36
CA ASN A 114 18.75 4.78 -1.65
C ASN A 114 17.60 4.73 -2.67
N ASN A 115 17.01 3.57 -2.91
CA ASN A 115 15.91 3.43 -3.86
C ASN A 115 14.72 4.31 -3.49
N LEU A 116 14.10 4.91 -4.49
CA LEU A 116 12.93 5.79 -4.31
C LEU A 116 11.60 5.06 -4.34
N VAL A 117 11.59 3.83 -4.89
CA VAL A 117 10.41 2.96 -4.92
C VAL A 117 10.63 1.78 -3.99
N ALA A 118 9.66 1.51 -3.13
CA ALA A 118 9.74 0.39 -2.19
C ALA A 118 9.73 -0.95 -2.93
N THR A 119 10.58 -1.88 -2.49
CA THR A 119 10.55 -3.29 -2.93
C THR A 119 9.22 -3.93 -2.58
N GLY A 120 8.63 -3.54 -1.47
CA GLY A 120 7.37 -4.02 -0.97
C GLY A 120 7.09 -3.46 0.40
N ILE A 121 6.08 -4.04 1.05
CA ILE A 121 5.68 -3.66 2.41
C ILE A 121 5.54 -4.90 3.28
N GLN A 122 5.82 -4.74 4.55
CA GLN A 122 5.43 -5.70 5.58
C GLN A 122 4.16 -5.20 6.24
N ILE A 123 3.15 -6.07 6.34
CA ILE A 123 1.94 -5.77 7.12
C ILE A 123 1.88 -6.73 8.29
N GLU A 124 1.79 -6.15 9.49
CA GLU A 124 1.59 -6.88 10.73
C GLU A 124 0.26 -6.45 11.34
N ALA A 125 -0.58 -7.42 11.68
CA ALA A 125 -1.89 -7.15 12.25
C ALA A 125 -2.21 -8.13 13.37
N LYS A 126 -2.84 -7.62 14.44
CA LYS A 126 -3.30 -8.45 15.56
C LYS A 126 -4.53 -7.83 16.19
N SER A 127 -5.60 -8.60 16.28
CA SER A 127 -6.81 -8.16 16.99
C SER A 127 -6.55 -8.05 18.49
N VAL A 128 -7.13 -7.01 19.10
CA VAL A 128 -6.79 -6.61 20.47
C VAL A 128 -7.62 -7.35 21.50
N GLU A 129 -8.96 -7.25 21.44
CA GLU A 129 -9.84 -7.75 22.47
C GLU A 129 -9.82 -9.27 22.63
N ASP A 130 -9.56 -10.00 21.54
CA ASP A 130 -9.47 -11.46 21.53
C ASP A 130 -8.03 -11.99 21.45
N ASP A 131 -7.05 -11.12 21.68
CA ASP A 131 -5.62 -11.45 21.70
C ASP A 131 -5.15 -12.21 20.46
N GLY A 132 -5.59 -11.76 19.28
CA GLY A 132 -5.16 -12.31 17.99
C GLY A 132 -5.98 -13.50 17.49
N GLU A 133 -7.01 -13.91 18.20
CA GLU A 133 -7.83 -15.05 17.76
C GLU A 133 -8.53 -14.80 16.42
N GLY A 134 -9.08 -13.60 16.23
CA GLY A 134 -9.78 -13.24 15.01
C GLY A 134 -8.86 -12.79 13.88
N ILE A 135 -7.85 -11.98 14.20
CA ILE A 135 -6.86 -11.48 13.24
C ILE A 135 -5.46 -11.61 13.85
N GLU A 136 -4.61 -12.33 13.17
CA GLU A 136 -3.17 -12.35 13.45
C GLU A 136 -2.41 -12.74 12.20
N PHE A 137 -1.68 -11.78 11.59
CA PHE A 137 -0.84 -12.08 10.46
C PHE A 137 0.38 -11.15 10.39
N ASN A 138 1.41 -11.65 9.72
CA ASN A 138 2.62 -10.93 9.40
C ASN A 138 3.02 -11.37 8.00
N VAL A 139 2.81 -10.49 7.02
CA VAL A 139 3.03 -10.80 5.61
C VAL A 139 3.90 -9.75 4.95
N PHE A 140 4.63 -10.17 3.91
CA PHE A 140 5.36 -9.26 3.04
C PHE A 140 4.71 -9.28 1.65
N ILE A 141 4.42 -8.10 1.13
CA ILE A 141 3.77 -7.92 -0.17
C ILE A 141 4.72 -7.21 -1.10
N TYR A 142 5.06 -7.86 -2.22
CA TYR A 142 5.98 -7.31 -3.21
C TYR A 142 5.32 -6.25 -4.08
N ASN A 143 6.02 -5.14 -4.29
CA ASN A 143 5.59 -4.05 -5.15
C ASN A 143 6.00 -4.33 -6.60
N VAL A 144 5.27 -5.20 -7.25
CA VAL A 144 5.57 -5.70 -8.60
C VAL A 144 4.35 -5.55 -9.50
N GLN A 145 4.60 -5.57 -10.81
CA GLN A 145 3.55 -5.55 -11.82
C GLN A 145 3.88 -6.59 -12.90
N PRO A 146 3.00 -7.59 -13.13
CA PRO A 146 3.21 -8.56 -14.21
C PRO A 146 3.41 -7.86 -15.55
N GLY A 147 4.42 -8.29 -16.29
CA GLY A 147 4.74 -7.76 -17.61
C GLY A 147 5.51 -6.45 -17.62
N ILE A 148 5.85 -5.90 -16.47
CA ILE A 148 6.59 -4.64 -16.35
C ILE A 148 7.88 -4.84 -15.54
N THR A 149 8.97 -4.29 -16.04
CA THR A 149 10.23 -4.18 -15.30
C THR A 149 10.31 -2.80 -14.67
N ILE A 150 10.58 -2.75 -13.38
CA ILE A 150 10.69 -1.51 -12.62
C ILE A 150 12.13 -1.30 -12.18
N ASP A 151 12.65 -0.10 -12.42
CA ASP A 151 13.88 0.37 -11.79
C ASP A 151 13.51 1.02 -10.44
N TYR A 152 13.70 0.29 -9.36
CA TYR A 152 13.32 0.75 -8.03
C TYR A 152 14.17 1.94 -7.54
N ALA A 153 15.33 2.15 -8.13
CA ALA A 153 16.16 3.31 -7.79
C ALA A 153 15.47 4.62 -8.14
N THR A 154 14.77 4.67 -9.27
CA THR A 154 14.21 5.91 -9.85
C THR A 154 12.69 5.89 -10.00
N GLY A 155 12.09 4.72 -10.15
CA GLY A 155 10.70 4.56 -10.55
C GLY A 155 10.50 4.46 -12.06
N ASP A 156 11.57 4.52 -12.86
CA ASP A 156 11.49 4.27 -14.29
C ASP A 156 11.06 2.83 -14.57
N SER A 157 10.43 2.61 -15.71
CA SER A 157 9.86 1.30 -16.04
C SER A 157 9.92 1.01 -17.53
N SER A 158 9.73 -0.25 -17.87
CA SER A 158 9.65 -0.71 -19.27
C SER A 158 8.83 -2.00 -19.36
N LEU A 159 8.30 -2.28 -20.56
CA LEU A 159 7.64 -3.55 -20.82
C LEU A 159 8.64 -4.70 -20.72
N ASN A 160 8.23 -5.78 -20.05
CA ASN A 160 8.96 -7.04 -20.05
C ASN A 160 8.33 -7.98 -21.08
N SER A 161 8.80 -7.90 -22.32
CA SER A 161 8.23 -8.64 -23.45
C SER A 161 8.33 -10.15 -23.28
N GLU A 162 9.37 -10.64 -22.62
CA GLU A 162 9.56 -12.09 -22.37
C GLU A 162 8.54 -12.62 -21.37
N GLU A 163 8.28 -11.86 -20.30
CA GLU A 163 7.28 -12.24 -19.31
C GLU A 163 5.88 -12.25 -19.91
N ILE A 164 5.55 -11.27 -20.74
CA ILE A 164 4.27 -11.21 -21.45
C ILE A 164 4.09 -12.43 -22.36
N LYS A 165 5.13 -12.84 -23.09
CA LYS A 165 5.09 -14.03 -23.96
C LYS A 165 4.88 -15.32 -23.18
N LYS A 166 5.42 -15.44 -21.96
CA LYS A 166 5.24 -16.63 -21.11
C LYS A 166 3.81 -16.77 -20.60
N ASN A 167 3.10 -15.66 -20.44
CA ASN A 167 1.74 -15.62 -19.88
C ASN A 167 0.65 -15.63 -20.96
N THR A 168 1.03 -15.68 -22.22
CA THR A 168 0.13 -15.84 -23.37
C THR A 168 0.30 -17.22 -24.02
#